data_9e289b08e08f379b877e0912de46aea0
#
_entry.id   9e289b08e08f379b877e0912de46aea0
#
_cell.length_a   1.000
_cell.length_b   1.000
_cell.length_c   1.000
_cell.angle_alpha   90.00
_cell.angle_beta   90.00
_cell.angle_gamma   90.00
#
_symmetry.space_group_name_H-M   'P 1'
#
loop_
_entity.id
_entity.type
_entity.pdbx_description
1 polymer ?
#
loop_
_entity_poly.entity_id
_entity_poly.type
_entity_poly.pdbx_seq_one_letter_code
_entity_poly.pdbx_strand_id
1 'polypeptide(L)'
;MATDLNQHLISRRSYGKAVTLAAIFGTLGVHHFYLGRPGLGLFDLALSVGAVYFLIASDDSVGQLLGVGLLVADGLHSLIETFRLIVGAYRDGDGAVVAYPGQKVSRRD
;
A
#
# COMPACT_ATOMS: atom_id res chain seq x y z
N MET A 1 -6.99 -9.02 -30.32
CA MET A 1 -6.74 -10.15 -29.40
C MET A 1 -5.59 -9.91 -28.44
N ALA A 2 -4.38 -9.55 -28.92
CA ALA A 2 -3.27 -9.20 -28.02
C ALA A 2 -3.58 -8.00 -27.15
N THR A 3 -4.32 -7.02 -27.64
CA THR A 3 -4.74 -5.82 -26.92
C THR A 3 -5.69 -6.15 -25.76
N ASP A 4 -6.60 -7.11 -25.97
CA ASP A 4 -7.56 -7.52 -24.93
C ASP A 4 -6.86 -8.28 -23.78
N LEU A 5 -5.88 -9.12 -24.10
CA LEU A 5 -5.12 -9.83 -23.10
C LEU A 5 -4.31 -8.86 -22.24
N ASN A 6 -3.72 -7.84 -22.84
CA ASN A 6 -2.96 -6.83 -22.13
C ASN A 6 -3.84 -5.97 -21.22
N GLN A 7 -5.07 -5.68 -21.64
CA GLN A 7 -6.02 -4.91 -20.86
C GLN A 7 -6.39 -5.61 -19.55
N HIS A 8 -6.41 -6.96 -19.52
CA HIS A 8 -6.68 -7.72 -18.30
C HIS A 8 -5.49 -7.80 -17.38
N LEU A 9 -4.27 -7.64 -17.89
CA LEU A 9 -3.04 -7.76 -17.10
C LEU A 9 -2.65 -6.45 -16.42
N ILE A 10 -3.06 -5.32 -17.00
CA ILE A 10 -2.72 -3.98 -16.48
C ILE A 10 -3.95 -3.36 -15.82
N SER A 11 -3.76 -2.85 -14.61
CA SER A 11 -4.83 -2.19 -13.87
C SER A 11 -5.34 -0.96 -14.60
N ARG A 12 -6.65 -0.73 -14.53
CA ARG A 12 -7.26 0.52 -14.99
C ARG A 12 -7.06 1.67 -14.02
N ARG A 13 -6.64 1.35 -12.80
CA ARG A 13 -6.34 2.35 -11.77
C ARG A 13 -5.04 3.04 -12.10
N SER A 14 -4.98 4.35 -11.85
CA SER A 14 -3.85 5.18 -12.24
C SER A 14 -2.63 4.93 -11.35
N TYR A 15 -1.50 4.61 -11.98
CA TYR A 15 -0.20 4.51 -11.31
C TYR A 15 0.16 5.84 -10.64
N GLY A 16 0.01 6.95 -11.36
CA GLY A 16 0.35 8.28 -10.83
C GLY A 16 -0.45 8.66 -9.60
N LYS A 17 -1.76 8.39 -9.61
CA LYS A 17 -2.62 8.64 -8.44
C LYS A 17 -2.22 7.73 -7.28
N ALA A 18 -1.95 6.47 -7.56
CA ALA A 18 -1.57 5.50 -6.52
C ALA A 18 -0.26 5.90 -5.86
N VAL A 19 0.76 6.28 -6.64
CA VAL A 19 2.06 6.71 -6.11
C VAL A 19 1.90 8.00 -5.30
N THR A 20 1.09 8.95 -5.77
CA THR A 20 0.82 10.19 -5.05
C THR A 20 0.15 9.91 -3.71
N LEU A 21 -0.86 9.04 -3.69
CA LEU A 21 -1.54 8.66 -2.45
C LEU A 21 -0.59 7.94 -1.50
N ALA A 22 0.27 7.06 -2.03
CA ALA A 22 1.26 6.35 -1.21
C ALA A 22 2.29 7.31 -0.62
N ALA A 23 2.74 8.30 -1.40
CA ALA A 23 3.73 9.28 -0.93
C ALA A 23 3.18 10.18 0.17
N ILE A 24 1.90 10.57 0.09
CA ILE A 24 1.28 11.51 1.03
C ILE A 24 0.65 10.76 2.22
N PHE A 25 -0.05 9.68 1.95
CA PHE A 25 -0.88 8.96 2.94
C PHE A 25 -0.50 7.47 3.08
N GLY A 26 0.76 7.11 2.73
CA GLY A 26 1.17 5.70 2.69
C GLY A 26 1.00 4.98 4.02
N THR A 27 1.32 5.64 5.13
CA THR A 27 1.18 5.05 6.47
C THR A 27 -0.28 4.78 6.84
N LEU A 28 -1.21 5.56 6.30
CA LEU A 28 -2.65 5.37 6.52
C LEU A 28 -3.26 4.34 5.56
N GLY A 29 -2.51 3.91 4.55
CA GLY A 29 -2.97 2.89 3.61
C GLY A 29 -4.01 3.35 2.61
N VAL A 30 -4.16 4.66 2.38
CA VAL A 30 -5.16 5.21 1.48
C VAL A 30 -4.99 4.67 0.06
N HIS A 31 -3.75 4.53 -0.41
CA HIS A 31 -3.48 3.99 -1.75
C HIS A 31 -3.98 2.56 -1.93
N HIS A 32 -3.97 1.74 -0.88
CA HIS A 32 -4.50 0.38 -0.94
C HIS A 32 -6.01 0.37 -1.18
N PHE A 33 -6.75 1.28 -0.55
CA PHE A 33 -8.19 1.41 -0.79
C PHE A 33 -8.47 1.81 -2.24
N TYR A 34 -7.73 2.78 -2.73
CA TYR A 34 -7.84 3.22 -4.14
C TYR A 34 -7.54 2.07 -5.11
N LEU A 35 -6.57 1.22 -4.78
CA LEU A 35 -6.14 0.11 -5.62
C LEU A 35 -6.99 -1.15 -5.44
N GLY A 36 -8.07 -1.07 -4.69
CA GLY A 36 -9.00 -2.19 -4.53
C GLY A 36 -8.53 -3.26 -3.56
N ARG A 37 -7.65 -2.91 -2.62
CA ARG A 37 -7.16 -3.83 -1.57
C ARG A 37 -7.53 -3.31 -0.19
N PRO A 38 -8.83 -3.36 0.18
CA PRO A 38 -9.27 -2.79 1.45
C PRO A 38 -8.65 -3.50 2.67
N GLY A 39 -8.33 -4.80 2.57
CA GLY A 39 -7.66 -5.52 3.65
C GLY A 39 -6.31 -4.94 4.01
N LEU A 40 -5.48 -4.63 3.02
CA LEU A 40 -4.19 -3.97 3.24
C LEU A 40 -4.36 -2.56 3.76
N GLY A 41 -5.34 -1.82 3.22
CA GLY A 41 -5.65 -0.47 3.69
C GLY A 41 -6.08 -0.45 5.15
N LEU A 42 -6.94 -1.38 5.55
CA LEU A 42 -7.37 -1.52 6.94
C LEU A 42 -6.21 -1.92 7.86
N PHE A 43 -5.32 -2.79 7.39
CA PHE A 43 -4.14 -3.19 8.13
C PHE A 43 -3.24 -1.98 8.41
N ASP A 44 -2.93 -1.19 7.40
CA ASP A 44 -2.13 0.02 7.56
C ASP A 44 -2.80 1.02 8.50
N LEU A 45 -4.10 1.22 8.31
CA LEU A 45 -4.86 2.15 9.15
C LEU A 45 -4.85 1.69 10.62
N ALA A 46 -5.02 0.38 10.85
CA ALA A 46 -5.00 -0.17 12.20
C ALA A 46 -3.63 0.00 12.86
N LEU A 47 -2.54 -0.20 12.12
CA LEU A 47 -1.18 0.05 12.63
C LEU A 47 -0.99 1.52 13.02
N SER A 48 -1.43 2.44 12.15
CA SER A 48 -1.31 3.88 12.40
C SER A 48 -2.13 4.32 13.61
N VAL A 49 -3.39 3.91 13.67
CA VAL A 49 -4.29 4.25 14.78
C VAL A 49 -3.80 3.62 16.07
N GLY A 50 -3.38 2.36 16.03
CA GLY A 50 -2.82 1.66 17.20
C GLY A 50 -1.56 2.34 17.73
N ALA A 51 -0.65 2.74 16.84
CA ALA A 51 0.57 3.46 17.22
C ALA A 51 0.24 4.76 17.94
N VAL A 52 -0.63 5.57 17.36
CA VAL A 52 -1.04 6.86 17.94
C VAL A 52 -1.75 6.64 19.27
N TYR A 53 -2.65 5.65 19.35
CA TYR A 53 -3.37 5.33 20.57
C TYR A 53 -2.40 5.01 21.71
N PHE A 54 -1.46 4.09 21.50
CA PHE A 54 -0.51 3.70 22.54
C PHE A 54 0.43 4.84 22.93
N LEU A 55 0.88 5.65 21.98
CA LEU A 55 1.79 6.76 22.24
C LEU A 55 1.10 7.89 23.03
N ILE A 56 -0.20 8.12 22.79
CA ILE A 56 -0.93 9.20 23.46
C ILE A 56 -1.56 8.72 24.78
N ALA A 57 -2.17 7.52 24.78
CA ALA A 57 -3.00 7.05 25.90
C ALA A 57 -2.21 6.30 26.97
N SER A 58 -1.02 5.77 26.65
CA SER A 58 -0.23 4.99 27.61
C SER A 58 0.76 5.87 28.36
N ASP A 59 0.74 5.75 29.68
CA ASP A 59 1.70 6.45 30.55
C ASP A 59 2.90 5.56 30.94
N ASP A 60 2.80 4.25 30.70
CA ASP A 60 3.85 3.30 31.09
C ASP A 60 4.80 2.96 29.94
N SER A 61 5.93 2.37 30.29
CA SER A 61 6.98 2.02 29.32
C SER A 61 6.53 0.96 28.33
N VAL A 62 5.70 0.00 28.75
CA VAL A 62 5.22 -1.07 27.89
C VAL A 62 4.33 -0.51 26.80
N GLY A 63 3.38 0.34 27.16
CA GLY A 63 2.50 0.99 26.19
C GLY A 63 3.26 1.87 25.20
N GLN A 64 4.26 2.62 25.69
CA GLN A 64 5.10 3.45 24.83
C GLN A 64 5.91 2.60 23.86
N LEU A 65 6.48 1.48 24.32
CA LEU A 65 7.20 0.56 23.44
C LEU A 65 6.30 -0.08 22.41
N LEU A 66 5.06 -0.45 22.78
CA LEU A 66 4.09 -0.98 21.83
C LEU A 66 3.76 0.05 20.75
N GLY A 67 3.57 1.30 21.15
CA GLY A 67 3.30 2.39 20.21
C GLY A 67 4.45 2.60 19.22
N VAL A 68 5.67 2.63 19.71
CA VAL A 68 6.87 2.75 18.86
C VAL A 68 7.00 1.54 17.94
N GLY A 69 6.79 0.33 18.46
CA GLY A 69 6.84 -0.88 17.66
C GLY A 69 5.82 -0.89 16.53
N LEU A 70 4.59 -0.48 16.81
CA LEU A 70 3.54 -0.36 15.79
C LEU A 70 3.89 0.71 14.75
N LEU A 71 4.47 1.82 15.19
CA LEU A 71 4.88 2.89 14.28
C LEU A 71 5.99 2.42 13.33
N VAL A 72 6.98 1.69 13.86
CA VAL A 72 8.05 1.11 13.05
C VAL A 72 7.48 0.09 12.07
N ALA A 73 6.60 -0.80 12.53
CA ALA A 73 5.96 -1.79 11.67
C ALA A 73 5.15 -1.12 10.55
N ASP A 74 4.40 -0.08 10.87
CA ASP A 74 3.62 0.70 9.90
C ASP A 74 4.53 1.34 8.85
N GLY A 75 5.61 1.98 9.30
CA GLY A 75 6.58 2.61 8.40
C GLY A 75 7.27 1.62 7.47
N LEU A 76 7.69 0.47 8.01
CA LEU A 76 8.33 -0.59 7.21
C LEU A 76 7.36 -1.19 6.19
N HIS A 77 6.13 -1.49 6.60
CA HIS A 77 5.12 -2.01 5.70
C HIS A 77 4.81 -1.02 4.59
N SER A 78 4.61 0.25 4.93
CA SER A 78 4.36 1.31 3.94
C SER A 78 5.51 1.46 2.98
N LEU A 79 6.75 1.40 3.47
CA LEU A 79 7.94 1.52 2.63
C LEU A 79 8.02 0.37 1.62
N ILE A 80 7.79 -0.86 2.08
CA ILE A 80 7.83 -2.05 1.22
C ILE A 80 6.73 -1.97 0.16
N GLU A 81 5.51 -1.66 0.56
CA GLU A 81 4.38 -1.62 -0.37
C GLU A 81 4.50 -0.46 -1.36
N THR A 82 5.00 0.69 -0.91
CA THR A 82 5.26 1.83 -1.80
C THR A 82 6.36 1.48 -2.81
N PHE A 83 7.42 0.81 -2.36
CA PHE A 83 8.49 0.35 -3.27
C PHE A 83 7.94 -0.60 -4.32
N ARG A 84 7.12 -1.58 -3.90
CA ARG A 84 6.49 -2.52 -4.84
C ARG A 84 5.64 -1.79 -5.88
N LEU A 85 4.93 -0.77 -5.44
CA LEU A 85 4.11 0.05 -6.35
C LEU A 85 4.99 0.81 -7.35
N ILE A 86 6.05 1.44 -6.88
CA ILE A 86 6.93 2.24 -7.73
C ILE A 86 7.61 1.39 -8.81
N VAL A 87 8.07 0.20 -8.46
CA VAL A 87 8.77 -0.68 -9.41
C VAL A 87 7.83 -1.50 -10.30
N GLY A 88 6.51 -1.29 -10.18
CA GLY A 88 5.53 -1.98 -11.02
C GLY A 88 5.26 -3.42 -10.59
N ALA A 89 5.51 -3.76 -9.32
CA ALA A 89 5.28 -5.10 -8.78
C ALA A 89 3.97 -5.21 -7.99
N TYR A 90 3.24 -4.11 -7.84
CA TYR A 90 1.98 -4.11 -7.08
C TYR A 90 0.83 -4.57 -7.97
N ARG A 91 0.02 -5.49 -7.45
CA ARG A 91 -1.21 -5.92 -8.11
C ARG A 91 -2.42 -5.35 -7.37
N ASP A 92 -3.39 -4.86 -8.14
CA ASP A 92 -4.62 -4.30 -7.55
C ASP A 92 -5.53 -5.42 -7.03
N GLY A 93 -6.70 -5.03 -6.53
CA GLY A 93 -7.68 -5.96 -5.97
C GLY A 93 -8.22 -6.97 -6.98
N ASP A 94 -8.11 -6.69 -8.27
CA ASP A 94 -8.53 -7.58 -9.35
C ASP A 94 -7.37 -8.44 -9.89
N GLY A 95 -6.19 -8.33 -9.30
CA GLY A 95 -5.01 -9.07 -9.70
C GLY A 95 -4.23 -8.47 -10.85
N ALA A 96 -4.63 -7.30 -11.33
CA ALA A 96 -3.96 -6.61 -12.43
C ALA A 96 -2.79 -5.78 -11.92
N VAL A 97 -1.71 -5.71 -12.71
CA VAL A 97 -0.51 -4.96 -12.34
C VAL A 97 -0.77 -3.45 -12.48
N VAL A 98 -0.44 -2.70 -11.42
CA VAL A 98 -0.47 -1.23 -11.48
C VAL A 98 0.83 -0.79 -12.13
N ALA A 99 0.79 -0.67 -13.46
CA ALA A 99 1.97 -0.52 -14.29
C ALA A 99 2.44 0.93 -14.38
N TYR A 100 3.77 1.15 -14.24
CA TYR A 100 4.34 2.45 -14.56
C TYR A 100 4.28 2.67 -16.08
N PRO A 101 4.35 3.93 -16.54
CA PRO A 101 4.25 4.22 -17.98
C PRO A 101 5.32 3.46 -18.79
N GLY A 102 4.86 2.70 -19.79
CA GLY A 102 5.73 1.92 -20.64
C GLY A 102 6.12 0.55 -20.12
N GLN A 103 5.65 0.18 -18.93
CA GLN A 103 5.96 -1.15 -18.36
C GLN A 103 5.34 -2.26 -19.21
N LYS A 104 6.16 -3.27 -19.52
CA LYS A 104 5.69 -4.47 -20.20
C LYS A 104 5.26 -5.50 -19.16
N VAL A 105 4.03 -5.99 -19.29
CA VAL A 105 3.45 -6.95 -18.36
C VAL A 105 3.11 -8.23 -19.12
N SER A 106 3.49 -9.37 -18.58
CA SER A 106 3.18 -10.68 -19.13
C SER A 106 2.42 -11.51 -18.09
N ARG A 107 1.84 -12.66 -18.53
CA ARG A 107 1.12 -13.56 -17.64
C ARG A 107 2.01 -14.17 -16.55
N ARG A 108 3.32 -14.17 -16.77
CA ARG A 108 4.29 -14.74 -15.83
C ARG A 108 4.71 -13.75 -14.75
N ASP A 109 4.41 -12.50 -14.96
CA ASP A 109 4.68 -11.45 -14.02
C ASP A 109 3.53 -11.30 -13.04
#